data_89038268bad223cfa7249d468d87dfb3
#
_entry.id   89038268bad223cfa7249d468d87dfb3
#
_cell.length_a   1.000
_cell.length_b   1.000
_cell.length_c   1.000
_cell.angle_alpha   90.00
_cell.angle_beta   90.00
_cell.angle_gamma   90.00
#
_symmetry.space_group_name_H-M   'P 1'
#
loop_
_entity.id
_entity.type
_entity.pdbx_description
1 polymer ?
#
loop_
_entity_poly.entity_id
_entity_poly.type
_entity_poly.pdbx_seq_one_letter_code
_entity_poly.pdbx_strand_id
1 'polypeptide(L)'
;MQVYDISQELFGSVVFPGNPVPAHRALKRMEDGQAANLSEISLCTHNGTHVDAPRHFVSDGRTIDRMDLNRLVGPCSVIAFEGLLTASDAARLISGRQQRILWKGDMAFGVDAAREFVRAGVLLVGVESQTVGTDDCRADVHRTCAAPVNLGGLEGAPCRAVLIRP
;
A
#
# COMPACT_ATOMS: atom_id res chain seq x y z
N MET A 1 4.32 7.83 -23.40
CA MET A 1 4.09 7.58 -21.95
C MET A 1 2.70 6.95 -21.81
N GLN A 2 2.60 5.84 -21.10
CA GLN A 2 1.34 5.16 -20.79
C GLN A 2 1.22 5.00 -19.27
N VAL A 3 0.04 5.31 -18.74
CA VAL A 3 -0.26 5.22 -17.31
C VAL A 3 -1.26 4.10 -17.07
N TYR A 4 -0.95 3.21 -16.14
CA TYR A 4 -1.84 2.14 -15.71
C TYR A 4 -2.24 2.42 -14.25
N ASP A 5 -3.53 2.55 -14.01
CA ASP A 5 -4.08 2.60 -12.67
C ASP A 5 -4.11 1.18 -12.09
N ILE A 6 -3.46 0.97 -10.97
CA ILE A 6 -3.39 -0.31 -10.26
C ILE A 6 -4.07 -0.23 -8.90
N SER A 7 -4.87 0.81 -8.66
CA SER A 7 -5.61 0.98 -7.40
C SER A 7 -6.99 0.32 -7.46
N GLN A 8 -7.46 -0.13 -6.29
CA GLN A 8 -8.85 -0.53 -6.09
C GLN A 8 -9.74 0.72 -5.95
N GLU A 9 -10.99 0.63 -6.42
CA GLU A 9 -12.00 1.64 -6.11
C GLU A 9 -12.32 1.57 -4.61
N LEU A 10 -12.29 2.73 -3.94
CA LEU A 10 -12.26 2.79 -2.48
C LEU A 10 -13.54 2.25 -1.81
N PHE A 11 -14.72 2.64 -2.33
CA PHE A 11 -16.00 2.26 -1.70
C PHE A 11 -16.45 0.85 -2.06
N GLY A 12 -15.98 0.30 -3.17
CA GLY A 12 -16.23 -1.07 -3.60
C GLY A 12 -15.13 -2.07 -3.21
N SER A 13 -14.06 -1.60 -2.52
CA SER A 13 -12.97 -2.48 -2.09
C SER A 13 -13.39 -3.45 -1.01
N VAL A 14 -12.76 -4.62 -0.95
CA VAL A 14 -12.93 -5.55 0.15
C VAL A 14 -12.37 -4.94 1.43
N VAL A 15 -13.18 -4.90 2.47
CA VAL A 15 -12.80 -4.34 3.77
C VAL A 15 -12.22 -5.43 4.66
N PHE A 16 -11.09 -5.14 5.29
CA PHE A 16 -10.49 -6.08 6.26
C PHE A 16 -11.47 -6.34 7.42
N PRO A 17 -11.63 -7.59 7.86
CA PRO A 17 -12.56 -7.93 8.94
C PRO A 17 -12.34 -7.08 10.20
N GLY A 18 -13.40 -6.42 10.67
CA GLY A 18 -13.38 -5.54 11.83
C GLY A 18 -13.09 -4.06 11.53
N ASN A 19 -12.63 -3.72 10.31
CA ASN A 19 -12.46 -2.32 9.92
C ASN A 19 -13.79 -1.67 9.52
N PRO A 20 -13.95 -0.33 9.72
CA PRO A 20 -15.11 0.40 9.22
C PRO A 20 -15.20 0.34 7.69
N VAL A 21 -16.42 0.17 7.19
CA VAL A 21 -16.70 0.25 5.75
C VAL A 21 -16.58 1.71 5.31
N PRO A 22 -15.86 1.99 4.22
CA PRO A 22 -15.78 3.35 3.70
C PRO A 22 -17.13 3.81 3.19
N ALA A 23 -17.49 5.06 3.46
CA ALA A 23 -18.78 5.63 3.09
C ALA A 23 -18.62 7.07 2.61
N HIS A 24 -19.58 7.53 1.83
CA HIS A 24 -19.70 8.93 1.45
C HIS A 24 -21.14 9.41 1.55
N ARG A 25 -21.30 10.72 1.76
CA ARG A 25 -22.60 11.38 1.67
C ARG A 25 -22.47 12.71 0.96
N ALA A 26 -23.46 13.06 0.14
CA ALA A 26 -23.53 14.37 -0.45
C ALA A 26 -23.91 15.41 0.62
N LEU A 27 -23.13 16.48 0.71
CA LEU A 27 -23.43 17.65 1.55
C LEU A 27 -24.11 18.75 0.73
N LYS A 28 -23.79 18.88 -0.57
CA LYS A 28 -24.37 19.81 -1.52
C LYS A 28 -24.53 19.14 -2.86
N ARG A 29 -25.58 19.44 -3.58
CA ARG A 29 -25.84 18.95 -4.95
C ARG A 29 -26.30 20.09 -5.85
N MET A 30 -25.71 20.19 -7.04
CA MET A 30 -26.14 21.16 -8.04
C MET A 30 -27.57 20.88 -8.52
N GLU A 31 -27.96 19.60 -8.55
CA GLU A 31 -29.35 19.18 -8.85
C GLU A 31 -30.38 19.72 -7.84
N ASP A 32 -29.95 20.03 -6.60
CA ASP A 32 -30.76 20.65 -5.54
C ASP A 32 -30.60 22.20 -5.52
N GLY A 33 -30.08 22.79 -6.59
CA GLY A 33 -29.89 24.22 -6.71
C GLY A 33 -28.67 24.81 -6.01
N GLN A 34 -27.75 23.97 -5.53
CA GLN A 34 -26.49 24.43 -4.94
C GLN A 34 -25.48 24.88 -6.00
N ALA A 35 -24.58 25.79 -5.65
CA ALA A 35 -23.57 26.30 -6.57
C ALA A 35 -22.50 25.25 -6.98
N ALA A 36 -22.33 24.18 -6.17
CA ALA A 36 -21.37 23.11 -6.42
C ALA A 36 -21.80 21.81 -5.75
N ASN A 37 -21.28 20.69 -6.25
CA ASN A 37 -21.36 19.39 -5.56
C ASN A 37 -20.28 19.33 -4.48
N LEU A 38 -20.63 18.83 -3.29
CA LEU A 38 -19.73 18.60 -2.16
C LEU A 38 -20.10 17.31 -1.48
N SER A 39 -19.11 16.45 -1.24
CA SER A 39 -19.32 15.20 -0.49
C SER A 39 -18.37 15.13 0.71
N GLU A 40 -18.87 14.53 1.75
CA GLU A 40 -18.08 14.07 2.90
C GLU A 40 -17.73 12.60 2.69
N ILE A 41 -16.51 12.19 3.09
CA ILE A 41 -16.09 10.80 3.09
C ILE A 41 -15.72 10.38 4.52
N SER A 42 -16.04 9.13 4.87
CA SER A 42 -15.63 8.48 6.11
C SER A 42 -14.96 7.16 5.75
N LEU A 43 -13.75 6.94 6.23
CA LEU A 43 -12.95 5.74 5.94
C LEU A 43 -11.92 5.50 7.04
N CYS A 44 -11.41 4.30 7.12
CA CYS A 44 -10.21 4.02 7.88
C CYS A 44 -8.97 4.16 6.99
N THR A 45 -7.81 4.40 7.58
CA THR A 45 -6.53 4.61 6.90
C THR A 45 -6.11 3.42 6.01
N HIS A 46 -6.62 2.22 6.29
CA HIS A 46 -6.31 0.97 5.62
C HIS A 46 -7.46 0.45 4.73
N ASN A 47 -8.36 1.32 4.25
CA ASN A 47 -9.34 0.95 3.24
C ASN A 47 -8.77 1.03 1.82
N GLY A 48 -9.11 0.05 0.98
CA GLY A 48 -8.72 -0.01 -0.42
C GLY A 48 -7.20 -0.03 -0.62
N THR A 49 -6.72 0.56 -1.71
CA THR A 49 -5.27 0.71 -1.94
C THR A 49 -4.71 1.79 -1.02
N HIS A 50 -3.80 1.41 -0.14
CA HIS A 50 -3.24 2.27 0.89
C HIS A 50 -1.75 2.01 1.13
N VAL A 51 -1.12 2.84 1.95
CA VAL A 51 0.27 2.69 2.42
C VAL A 51 0.28 2.58 3.93
N ASP A 52 1.00 1.58 4.42
CA ASP A 52 1.33 1.43 5.84
C ASP A 52 2.62 2.18 6.16
N ALA A 53 2.58 3.02 7.18
CA ALA A 53 3.78 3.58 7.79
C ALA A 53 4.30 2.66 8.90
N PRO A 54 5.59 2.77 9.29
CA PRO A 54 6.13 1.99 10.41
C PRO A 54 5.30 2.06 11.69
N ARG A 55 4.62 3.18 11.94
CA ARG A 55 3.74 3.36 13.10
C ARG A 55 2.59 2.36 13.16
N HIS A 56 2.23 1.74 12.04
CA HIS A 56 1.16 0.74 12.04
C HIS A 56 1.47 -0.46 12.95
N PHE A 57 2.74 -0.88 13.00
CA PHE A 57 3.17 -2.02 13.81
C PHE A 57 4.22 -1.69 14.88
N VAL A 58 4.79 -0.48 14.86
CA VAL A 58 5.84 -0.03 15.77
C VAL A 58 5.39 1.21 16.52
N SER A 59 5.25 1.11 17.84
CA SER A 59 4.66 2.16 18.68
C SER A 59 5.33 3.55 18.58
N ASP A 60 6.64 3.59 18.33
CA ASP A 60 7.44 4.80 18.10
C ASP A 60 7.88 4.96 16.63
N GLY A 61 7.28 4.17 15.72
CA GLY A 61 7.54 4.21 14.31
C GLY A 61 7.15 5.54 13.66
N ARG A 62 7.78 5.84 12.53
CA ARG A 62 7.43 7.04 11.75
C ARG A 62 5.99 6.97 11.25
N THR A 63 5.32 8.11 11.31
CA THR A 63 3.97 8.32 10.76
C THR A 63 4.01 8.54 9.25
N ILE A 64 2.85 8.47 8.59
CA ILE A 64 2.74 8.51 7.13
C ILE A 64 3.20 9.86 6.55
N ASP A 65 2.94 10.96 7.24
CA ASP A 65 3.38 12.31 6.87
C ASP A 65 4.90 12.50 6.92
N ARG A 66 5.60 11.61 7.62
CA ARG A 66 7.07 11.61 7.75
C ARG A 66 7.77 10.57 6.88
N MET A 67 7.05 9.91 6.00
CA MET A 67 7.63 8.97 5.04
C MET A 67 8.34 9.72 3.92
N ASP A 68 9.55 9.26 3.58
CA ASP A 68 10.27 9.78 2.43
C ASP A 68 9.59 9.30 1.13
N LEU A 69 9.04 10.23 0.36
CA LEU A 69 8.37 9.94 -0.91
C LEU A 69 9.31 9.29 -1.94
N ASN A 70 10.63 9.49 -1.84
CA ASN A 70 11.60 8.78 -2.67
C ASN A 70 11.61 7.26 -2.43
N ARG A 71 11.05 6.77 -1.34
CA ARG A 71 10.82 5.34 -1.14
C ARG A 71 9.65 4.83 -1.95
N LEU A 72 8.68 5.68 -2.19
CA LEU A 72 7.36 5.34 -2.71
C LEU A 72 7.26 5.57 -4.23
N VAL A 73 8.02 6.50 -4.77
CA VAL A 73 7.99 6.88 -6.19
C VAL A 73 9.32 6.59 -6.85
N GLY A 74 9.30 5.93 -7.99
CA GLY A 74 10.49 5.65 -8.80
C GLY A 74 10.40 4.30 -9.55
N PRO A 75 11.51 3.89 -10.20
CA PRO A 75 11.53 2.62 -10.93
C PRO A 75 11.13 1.45 -10.04
N CYS A 76 10.29 0.55 -10.56
CA CYS A 76 9.81 -0.63 -9.85
C CYS A 76 9.91 -1.89 -10.73
N SER A 77 9.91 -3.06 -10.11
CA SER A 77 9.74 -4.34 -10.75
C SER A 77 8.42 -4.97 -10.33
N VAL A 78 7.65 -5.45 -11.31
CA VAL A 78 6.45 -6.25 -11.05
C VAL A 78 6.83 -7.72 -11.19
N ILE A 79 6.55 -8.53 -10.16
CA ILE A 79 6.91 -9.95 -10.09
C ILE A 79 5.65 -10.76 -9.79
N ALA A 80 5.32 -11.73 -10.64
CA ALA A 80 4.22 -12.65 -10.36
C ALA A 80 4.69 -13.77 -9.43
N PHE A 81 3.90 -14.06 -8.40
CA PHE A 81 4.14 -15.16 -7.46
C PHE A 81 2.83 -15.59 -6.80
N GLU A 82 2.73 -16.89 -6.48
CA GLU A 82 1.57 -17.48 -5.81
C GLU A 82 2.03 -18.26 -4.59
N GLY A 83 1.29 -18.16 -3.49
CA GLY A 83 1.53 -18.91 -2.26
C GLY A 83 2.53 -18.25 -1.31
N LEU A 84 3.13 -19.03 -0.41
CA LEU A 84 4.06 -18.55 0.61
C LEU A 84 5.47 -18.40 0.05
N LEU A 85 5.96 -17.15 0.00
CA LEU A 85 7.31 -16.83 -0.47
C LEU A 85 8.34 -17.19 0.60
N THR A 86 9.28 -18.07 0.24
CA THR A 86 10.40 -18.45 1.10
C THR A 86 11.54 -17.43 1.01
N ALA A 87 12.49 -17.48 1.97
CA ALA A 87 13.70 -16.64 1.91
C ALA A 87 14.51 -16.88 0.64
N SER A 88 14.62 -18.15 0.20
CA SER A 88 15.35 -18.50 -1.03
C SER A 88 14.65 -17.97 -2.30
N ASP A 89 13.31 -18.02 -2.34
CA ASP A 89 12.54 -17.44 -3.43
C ASP A 89 12.69 -15.91 -3.45
N ALA A 90 12.58 -15.26 -2.30
CA ALA A 90 12.78 -13.84 -2.16
C ALA A 90 14.16 -13.43 -2.69
N ALA A 91 15.24 -14.04 -2.21
CA ALA A 91 16.61 -13.74 -2.65
C ALA A 91 16.79 -13.92 -4.17
N ARG A 92 16.25 -15.01 -4.71
CA ARG A 92 16.33 -15.33 -6.15
C ARG A 92 15.54 -14.35 -7.02
N LEU A 93 14.30 -14.05 -6.64
CA LEU A 93 13.37 -13.27 -7.45
C LEU A 93 13.67 -11.78 -7.46
N ILE A 94 14.20 -11.23 -6.34
CA ILE A 94 14.55 -9.81 -6.26
C ILE A 94 15.96 -9.50 -6.76
N SER A 95 16.79 -10.52 -7.00
CA SER A 95 18.15 -10.34 -7.50
C SER A 95 18.17 -9.60 -8.85
N GLY A 96 18.91 -8.50 -8.94
CA GLY A 96 18.99 -7.67 -10.14
C GLY A 96 17.72 -6.87 -10.46
N ARG A 97 16.74 -6.83 -9.55
CA ARG A 97 15.51 -6.06 -9.71
C ARG A 97 15.63 -4.66 -9.14
N GLN A 98 14.63 -3.84 -9.41
CA GLN A 98 14.52 -2.50 -8.81
C GLN A 98 14.27 -2.62 -7.30
N GLN A 99 14.60 -1.57 -6.56
CA GLN A 99 14.39 -1.55 -5.10
C GLN A 99 12.91 -1.42 -4.68
N ARG A 100 12.00 -1.19 -5.62
CA ARG A 100 10.55 -1.20 -5.38
C ARG A 100 9.98 -2.42 -6.08
N ILE A 101 9.40 -3.30 -5.30
CA ILE A 101 8.87 -4.58 -5.78
C ILE A 101 7.35 -4.57 -5.60
N LEU A 102 6.64 -4.82 -6.69
CA LEU A 102 5.20 -5.04 -6.67
C LEU A 102 4.95 -6.52 -7.00
N TRP A 103 4.34 -7.22 -6.07
CA TRP A 103 3.98 -8.62 -6.23
C TRP A 103 2.59 -8.72 -6.82
N LYS A 104 2.47 -9.51 -7.89
CA LYS A 104 1.20 -9.82 -8.53
C LYS A 104 0.82 -11.26 -8.22
N GLY A 105 -0.42 -11.49 -7.76
CA GLY A 105 -0.97 -12.79 -7.41
C GLY A 105 -1.26 -12.94 -5.92
N ASP A 106 -1.90 -14.04 -5.56
CA ASP A 106 -2.23 -14.36 -4.17
C ASP A 106 -0.99 -14.92 -3.44
N MET A 107 -0.30 -14.03 -2.77
CA MET A 107 0.96 -14.36 -2.12
C MET A 107 1.03 -13.81 -0.69
N ALA A 108 1.81 -14.50 0.14
CA ALA A 108 2.20 -14.05 1.46
C ALA A 108 3.70 -14.32 1.68
N PHE A 109 4.31 -13.68 2.66
CA PHE A 109 5.68 -13.94 3.06
C PHE A 109 5.85 -13.81 4.57
N GLY A 110 6.75 -14.64 5.13
CA GLY A 110 7.12 -14.63 6.54
C GLY A 110 8.38 -13.79 6.81
N VAL A 111 8.80 -13.78 8.07
CA VAL A 111 9.93 -13.01 8.58
C VAL A 111 11.22 -13.23 7.79
N ASP A 112 11.52 -14.46 7.40
CA ASP A 112 12.78 -14.76 6.72
C ASP A 112 12.84 -14.17 5.31
N ALA A 113 11.74 -14.19 4.57
CA ALA A 113 11.65 -13.50 3.28
C ALA A 113 11.71 -11.97 3.45
N ALA A 114 11.05 -11.42 4.49
CA ALA A 114 11.14 -10.01 4.84
C ALA A 114 12.58 -9.57 5.14
N ARG A 115 13.36 -10.39 5.83
CA ARG A 115 14.80 -10.14 6.08
C ARG A 115 15.61 -10.09 4.79
N GLU A 116 15.31 -10.93 3.79
CA GLU A 116 15.96 -10.86 2.48
C GLU A 116 15.64 -9.55 1.75
N PHE A 117 14.40 -9.04 1.83
CA PHE A 117 14.07 -7.72 1.28
C PHE A 117 14.90 -6.61 1.93
N VAL A 118 15.07 -6.66 3.25
CA VAL A 118 15.91 -5.69 3.98
C VAL A 118 17.38 -5.79 3.57
N ARG A 119 17.94 -7.01 3.47
CA ARG A 119 19.33 -7.22 3.03
C ARG A 119 19.58 -6.72 1.61
N ALA A 120 18.64 -6.90 0.72
CA ALA A 120 18.72 -6.44 -0.67
C ALA A 120 18.46 -4.94 -0.82
N GLY A 121 18.17 -4.21 0.26
CA GLY A 121 17.89 -2.77 0.21
C GLY A 121 16.57 -2.42 -0.47
N VAL A 122 15.58 -3.31 -0.44
CA VAL A 122 14.24 -3.04 -0.96
C VAL A 122 13.65 -1.86 -0.21
N LEU A 123 13.20 -0.87 -0.96
CA LEU A 123 12.60 0.37 -0.43
C LEU A 123 11.09 0.23 -0.24
N LEU A 124 10.49 -0.67 -1.02
CA LEU A 124 9.09 -0.79 -1.25
C LEU A 124 8.68 -2.21 -1.55
N VAL A 125 7.67 -2.71 -0.85
CA VAL A 125 6.94 -3.93 -1.16
C VAL A 125 5.46 -3.59 -1.34
N GLY A 126 4.86 -3.92 -2.47
CA GLY A 126 3.44 -3.82 -2.72
C GLY A 126 2.87 -5.19 -3.06
N VAL A 127 1.63 -5.46 -2.64
CA VAL A 127 0.92 -6.73 -2.85
C VAL A 127 -0.51 -6.48 -3.31
N GLU A 128 -1.14 -7.46 -3.93
CA GLU A 128 -2.57 -7.41 -4.29
C GLU A 128 -3.47 -7.90 -3.13
N SER A 129 -2.91 -8.61 -2.14
CA SER A 129 -3.63 -9.08 -0.95
C SER A 129 -3.89 -7.96 0.05
N GLN A 130 -4.86 -8.18 0.96
CA GLN A 130 -5.21 -7.21 2.01
C GLN A 130 -4.11 -7.02 3.07
N THR A 131 -3.17 -7.95 3.17
CA THR A 131 -2.05 -7.88 4.11
C THR A 131 -0.74 -8.19 3.39
N VAL A 132 0.35 -7.59 3.84
CA VAL A 132 1.66 -7.74 3.20
C VAL A 132 2.43 -8.99 3.64
N GLY A 133 1.96 -9.72 4.64
CA GLY A 133 2.69 -10.88 5.14
C GLY A 133 1.92 -11.68 6.17
N THR A 134 2.56 -12.69 6.72
CA THR A 134 2.04 -13.50 7.84
C THR A 134 2.09 -12.71 9.15
N ASP A 135 1.32 -13.13 10.15
CA ASP A 135 1.18 -12.39 11.42
C ASP A 135 2.50 -12.20 12.16
N ASP A 136 3.45 -13.12 11.99
CA ASP A 136 4.77 -13.09 12.61
C ASP A 136 5.75 -12.12 11.95
N CYS A 137 5.48 -11.66 10.72
CA CYS A 137 6.38 -10.74 10.00
C CYS A 137 5.91 -9.28 9.97
N ARG A 138 4.73 -8.97 10.46
CA ARG A 138 4.15 -7.62 10.39
C ARG A 138 5.01 -6.54 11.04
N ALA A 139 5.70 -6.87 12.11
CA ALA A 139 6.60 -5.95 12.80
C ALA A 139 7.91 -5.68 12.02
N ASP A 140 8.33 -6.56 11.14
CA ASP A 140 9.59 -6.46 10.39
C ASP A 140 9.43 -5.82 8.99
N VAL A 141 8.19 -5.69 8.47
CA VAL A 141 7.89 -5.16 7.14
C VAL A 141 7.42 -3.71 7.23
N HIS A 142 8.35 -2.77 7.19
CA HIS A 142 8.05 -1.34 7.32
C HIS A 142 8.29 -0.54 6.03
N ARG A 143 8.09 -1.11 4.84
CA ARG A 143 8.44 -0.45 3.57
C ARG A 143 7.45 -0.79 2.47
N THR A 144 6.35 -0.05 2.38
CA THR A 144 5.31 -0.30 1.38
C THR A 144 4.86 0.94 0.60
N CYS A 145 4.21 0.72 -0.50
CA CYS A 145 4.08 1.47 -1.72
C CYS A 145 2.94 2.48 -1.87
N ALA A 146 3.23 3.52 -2.59
CA ALA A 146 2.43 4.50 -3.35
C ALA A 146 2.36 5.89 -2.69
N ALA A 147 2.05 6.95 -3.47
CA ALA A 147 1.95 8.31 -2.92
C ALA A 147 0.69 8.46 -2.05
N PRO A 148 0.80 8.38 -0.72
CA PRO A 148 -0.34 8.44 0.18
C PRO A 148 -0.85 9.87 0.34
N VAL A 149 -2.09 10.00 0.77
CA VAL A 149 -2.60 11.28 1.28
C VAL A 149 -1.79 11.67 2.51
N ASN A 150 -1.41 12.95 2.62
CA ASN A 150 -0.65 13.44 3.78
C ASN A 150 -1.58 13.59 4.99
N LEU A 151 -1.59 12.58 5.85
CA LEU A 151 -2.37 12.53 7.08
C LEU A 151 -1.43 12.62 8.29
N GLY A 152 -1.27 13.83 8.84
CA GLY A 152 -0.33 14.10 9.93
C GLY A 152 -0.58 13.23 11.17
N GLY A 153 0.47 12.54 11.64
CA GLY A 153 0.44 11.76 12.87
C GLY A 153 -0.16 10.35 12.75
N LEU A 154 -0.68 9.95 11.57
CA LEU A 154 -1.35 8.67 11.39
C LEU A 154 -0.40 7.56 10.91
N GLU A 155 -0.84 6.31 11.08
CA GLU A 155 -0.11 5.07 10.81
C GLU A 155 -0.21 4.59 9.36
N GLY A 156 -1.09 5.19 8.57
CA GLY A 156 -1.29 4.84 7.17
C GLY A 156 -2.15 5.87 6.44
N ALA A 157 -2.28 5.74 5.14
CA ALA A 157 -3.18 6.56 4.33
C ALA A 157 -3.56 5.90 3.01
N PRO A 158 -4.79 6.12 2.52
CA PRO A 158 -5.19 5.75 1.17
C PRO A 158 -4.32 6.44 0.13
N CYS A 159 -4.18 5.78 -1.01
CA CYS A 159 -3.40 6.29 -2.13
C CYS A 159 -4.01 5.90 -3.48
N ARG A 160 -3.65 6.62 -4.53
CA ARG A 160 -3.83 6.16 -5.89
C ARG A 160 -2.51 5.64 -6.43
N ALA A 161 -2.41 4.34 -6.61
CA ALA A 161 -1.21 3.70 -7.12
C ALA A 161 -1.26 3.63 -8.66
N VAL A 162 -0.19 4.02 -9.32
CA VAL A 162 -0.09 3.97 -10.78
C VAL A 162 1.26 3.41 -11.22
N LEU A 163 1.26 2.67 -12.34
CA LEU A 163 2.44 2.32 -13.08
C LEU A 163 2.57 3.21 -14.30
N ILE A 164 3.77 3.72 -14.55
CA ILE A 164 4.06 4.57 -15.70
C ILE A 164 5.09 3.87 -16.58
N ARG A 165 4.72 3.64 -17.84
CA ARG A 165 5.64 3.19 -18.88
C ARG A 165 6.06 4.40 -19.70
N PRO A 166 7.36 4.70 -19.79
CA PRO A 166 7.89 5.80 -20.62
C PRO A 166 7.52 5.67 -22.09
#